data_48340059924b64f3a5f604ce173b0556
#
_entry.id   48340059924b64f3a5f604ce173b0556
#
_cell.length_a   1.000
_cell.length_b   1.000
_cell.length_c   1.000
_cell.angle_alpha   90.00
_cell.angle_beta   90.00
_cell.angle_gamma   90.00
#
_symmetry.space_group_name_H-M   'P 1'
#
loop_
_entity.id
_entity.type
_entity.pdbx_description
1 polymer ?
#
loop_
_entity_poly.entity_id
_entity_poly.type
_entity_poly.pdbx_seq_one_letter_code
_entity_poly.pdbx_strand_id
1 'polypeptide(L)'
;MVRRMLDEGHIVGNHCVNHEMLTTVTSEVFLSEVRDLADQFETKFPDAPQMIYFRPPGGNCNDWVLRFAEKLGYTTVLWSWTYADYDDNAQPDLGVSFDKLKSGLHPGCVYFFHTNSTTTVSLLPLAIDWIRSQGYEILPICDIEP
;
A
#
# COMPACT_ATOMS: atom_id res chain seq x y z
N MET A 1 -1.27 -3.55 16.56
CA MET A 1 -0.52 -2.89 15.48
C MET A 1 -1.35 -1.78 14.82
N VAL A 2 -2.49 -2.05 14.16
CA VAL A 2 -3.29 -1.02 13.43
C VAL A 2 -3.66 0.19 14.30
N ARG A 3 -4.11 0.00 15.56
CA ARG A 3 -4.40 1.12 16.48
C ARG A 3 -3.18 2.06 16.62
N ARG A 4 -1.99 1.50 16.84
CA ARG A 4 -0.77 2.30 16.95
C ARG A 4 -0.45 3.07 15.65
N MET A 5 -0.68 2.46 14.49
CA MET A 5 -0.51 3.16 13.20
C MET A 5 -1.45 4.37 13.10
N LEU A 6 -2.72 4.21 13.49
CA LEU A 6 -3.69 5.31 13.52
C LEU A 6 -3.28 6.41 14.51
N ASP A 7 -2.86 6.03 15.71
CA ASP A 7 -2.43 6.97 16.77
C ASP A 7 -1.15 7.74 16.37
N GLU A 8 -0.31 7.15 15.52
CA GLU A 8 0.90 7.78 14.96
C GLU A 8 0.64 8.53 13.64
N GLY A 9 -0.62 8.65 13.20
CA GLY A 9 -1.02 9.44 12.03
C GLY A 9 -0.83 8.73 10.68
N HIS A 10 -0.63 7.41 10.66
CA HIS A 10 -0.57 6.65 9.41
C HIS A 10 -1.95 6.50 8.78
N ILE A 11 -1.98 6.53 7.45
CA ILE A 11 -3.18 6.27 6.67
C ILE A 11 -3.36 4.76 6.51
N VAL A 12 -4.56 4.26 6.85
CA VAL A 12 -4.95 2.87 6.62
C VAL A 12 -5.86 2.81 5.41
N GLY A 13 -5.48 2.03 4.41
CA GLY A 13 -6.24 1.82 3.18
C GLY A 13 -6.84 0.42 3.08
N ASN A 14 -7.77 0.25 2.15
CA ASN A 14 -8.43 -1.02 1.86
C ASN A 14 -7.59 -1.86 0.87
N HIS A 15 -7.43 -3.14 1.16
CA HIS A 15 -6.70 -4.08 0.32
C HIS A 15 -7.44 -5.42 0.16
N CYS A 16 -8.76 -5.39 0.22
CA CYS A 16 -9.66 -6.55 0.23
C CYS A 16 -9.52 -7.45 1.46
N VAL A 17 -10.56 -8.23 1.72
CA VAL A 17 -10.59 -9.13 2.89
C VAL A 17 -9.88 -10.45 2.64
N ASN A 18 -9.99 -11.03 1.42
CA ASN A 18 -9.41 -12.33 1.07
C ASN A 18 -8.29 -12.24 0.03
N HIS A 19 -7.92 -11.03 -0.42
CA HIS A 19 -6.87 -10.82 -1.42
C HIS A 19 -7.20 -11.42 -2.79
N GLU A 20 -8.48 -11.38 -3.20
CA GLU A 20 -8.93 -11.90 -4.49
C GLU A 20 -8.40 -11.06 -5.68
N MET A 21 -8.13 -11.74 -6.81
CA MET A 21 -7.68 -11.10 -8.05
C MET A 21 -8.86 -10.46 -8.79
N LEU A 22 -9.11 -9.19 -8.52
CA LEU A 22 -10.35 -8.49 -8.86
C LEU A 22 -10.68 -8.38 -10.35
N THR A 23 -9.71 -8.55 -11.24
CA THR A 23 -9.97 -8.49 -12.71
C THR A 23 -10.76 -9.67 -13.24
N THR A 24 -10.94 -10.72 -12.44
CA THR A 24 -11.58 -11.99 -12.84
C THR A 24 -12.83 -12.36 -12.03
N VAL A 25 -13.21 -11.50 -11.07
CA VAL A 25 -14.37 -11.72 -10.20
C VAL A 25 -15.60 -10.97 -10.69
N THR A 26 -16.78 -11.33 -10.16
CA THR A 26 -18.01 -10.58 -10.41
C THR A 26 -18.07 -9.29 -9.58
N SER A 27 -18.99 -8.38 -9.92
CA SER A 27 -19.22 -7.15 -9.16
C SER A 27 -19.65 -7.42 -7.72
N GLU A 28 -20.41 -8.50 -7.47
CA GLU A 28 -20.85 -8.89 -6.14
C GLU A 28 -19.66 -9.32 -5.28
N VAL A 29 -18.74 -10.13 -5.83
CA VAL A 29 -17.54 -10.58 -5.14
C VAL A 29 -16.62 -9.38 -4.87
N PHE A 30 -16.40 -8.49 -5.86
CA PHE A 30 -15.62 -7.28 -5.62
C PHE A 30 -16.22 -6.43 -4.50
N LEU A 31 -17.54 -6.24 -4.53
CA LEU A 31 -18.22 -5.45 -3.51
C LEU A 31 -18.06 -6.04 -2.12
N SER A 32 -18.19 -7.38 -1.96
CA SER A 32 -17.99 -8.05 -0.68
C SER A 32 -16.53 -7.95 -0.21
N GLU A 33 -15.56 -8.17 -1.11
CA GLU A 33 -14.13 -8.06 -0.79
C GLU A 33 -13.76 -6.72 -0.17
N VAL A 34 -14.32 -5.63 -0.68
CA VAL A 34 -14.03 -4.28 -0.23
C VAL A 34 -14.86 -3.89 1.00
N ARG A 35 -16.16 -4.20 1.00
CA ARG A 35 -17.07 -3.83 2.10
C ARG A 35 -16.80 -4.61 3.36
N ASP A 36 -16.59 -5.92 3.27
CA ASP A 36 -16.37 -6.75 4.44
C ASP A 36 -15.11 -6.31 5.21
N LEU A 37 -14.07 -5.85 4.52
CA LEU A 37 -12.90 -5.27 5.18
C LEU A 37 -13.20 -3.90 5.78
N ALA A 38 -13.95 -3.04 5.08
CA ALA A 38 -14.33 -1.72 5.58
C ALA A 38 -15.19 -1.84 6.85
N ASP A 39 -16.20 -2.72 6.86
CA ASP A 39 -17.09 -2.97 7.97
C ASP A 39 -16.33 -3.54 9.20
N GLN A 40 -15.38 -4.45 8.96
CA GLN A 40 -14.50 -4.98 10.02
C GLN A 40 -13.60 -3.89 10.60
N PHE A 41 -13.06 -3.02 9.77
CA PHE A 41 -12.22 -1.91 10.21
C PHE A 41 -13.03 -0.92 11.04
N GLU A 42 -14.18 -0.47 10.56
CA GLU A 42 -15.08 0.46 11.26
C GLU A 42 -15.56 -0.13 12.60
N THR A 43 -15.91 -1.42 12.62
CA THR A 43 -16.31 -2.11 13.87
C THR A 43 -15.19 -2.12 14.91
N LYS A 44 -13.93 -2.34 14.47
CA LYS A 44 -12.76 -2.42 15.38
C LYS A 44 -12.22 -1.04 15.79
N PHE A 45 -12.40 -0.05 14.94
CA PHE A 45 -11.83 1.29 15.08
C PHE A 45 -12.87 2.36 14.75
N PRO A 46 -13.97 2.46 15.52
CA PRO A 46 -15.11 3.33 15.21
C PRO A 46 -14.78 4.83 15.29
N ASP A 47 -13.65 5.18 15.90
CA ASP A 47 -13.10 6.53 16.01
C ASP A 47 -12.05 6.86 14.93
N ALA A 48 -11.72 5.89 14.08
CA ALA A 48 -10.72 6.08 13.00
C ALA A 48 -11.35 6.79 11.78
N PRO A 49 -10.56 7.52 11.00
CA PRO A 49 -10.99 7.99 9.68
C PRO A 49 -11.42 6.83 8.78
N GLN A 50 -12.42 7.07 7.94
CA GLN A 50 -12.85 6.11 6.94
C GLN A 50 -11.69 5.78 5.98
N MET A 51 -11.59 4.51 5.56
CA MET A 51 -10.65 4.10 4.52
C MET A 51 -11.11 4.64 3.16
N ILE A 52 -10.39 5.61 2.63
CA ILE A 52 -10.67 6.23 1.31
C ILE A 52 -9.66 5.83 0.23
N TYR A 53 -8.57 5.16 0.63
CA TYR A 53 -7.56 4.65 -0.30
C TYR A 53 -7.73 3.15 -0.48
N PHE A 54 -7.51 2.70 -1.71
CA PHE A 54 -7.64 1.31 -2.11
C PHE A 54 -6.42 0.88 -2.91
N ARG A 55 -5.90 -0.31 -2.61
CA ARG A 55 -4.90 -0.95 -3.43
C ARG A 55 -5.41 -2.33 -3.86
N PRO A 56 -5.54 -2.58 -5.19
CA PRO A 56 -5.98 -3.90 -5.65
C PRO A 56 -4.95 -4.97 -5.31
N PRO A 57 -5.38 -6.18 -4.87
CA PRO A 57 -4.51 -7.31 -4.64
C PRO A 57 -3.59 -7.60 -5.83
N GLY A 58 -2.29 -7.80 -5.55
CA GLY A 58 -1.26 -8.02 -6.56
C GLY A 58 -1.06 -6.86 -7.57
N GLY A 59 -1.65 -5.68 -7.33
CA GLY A 59 -1.71 -4.61 -8.33
C GLY A 59 -2.56 -4.96 -9.54
N ASN A 60 -3.35 -6.04 -9.46
CA ASN A 60 -4.17 -6.58 -10.55
C ASN A 60 -5.36 -5.66 -10.80
N CYS A 61 -5.27 -4.81 -11.81
CA CYS A 61 -6.30 -3.85 -12.15
C CYS A 61 -6.50 -3.72 -13.66
N ASN A 62 -7.69 -3.30 -14.03
CA ASN A 62 -8.10 -2.88 -15.37
C ASN A 62 -9.10 -1.73 -15.23
N ASP A 63 -9.55 -1.14 -16.33
CA ASP A 63 -10.51 -0.04 -16.32
C ASP A 63 -11.77 -0.33 -15.49
N TRP A 64 -12.23 -1.58 -15.50
CA TRP A 64 -13.40 -1.96 -14.73
C TRP A 64 -13.14 -1.91 -13.22
N VAL A 65 -12.01 -2.45 -12.76
CA VAL A 65 -11.60 -2.42 -11.34
C VAL A 65 -11.43 -0.96 -10.86
N LEU A 66 -10.75 -0.14 -11.66
CA LEU A 66 -10.51 1.27 -11.30
C LEU A 66 -11.82 2.05 -11.18
N ARG A 67 -12.70 1.94 -12.19
CA ARG A 67 -14.01 2.62 -12.18
C ARG A 67 -14.94 2.10 -11.09
N PHE A 68 -14.85 0.82 -10.73
CA PHE A 68 -15.69 0.26 -9.70
C PHE A 68 -15.23 0.71 -8.31
N ALA A 69 -13.93 0.76 -8.05
CA ALA A 69 -13.36 1.32 -6.83
C ALA A 69 -13.73 2.82 -6.68
N GLU A 70 -13.61 3.60 -7.75
CA GLU A 70 -14.00 5.02 -7.79
C GLU A 70 -15.48 5.21 -7.44
N LYS A 71 -16.39 4.40 -8.02
CA LYS A 71 -17.83 4.43 -7.70
C LYS A 71 -18.13 4.10 -6.24
N LEU A 72 -17.28 3.35 -5.57
CA LEU A 72 -17.37 3.05 -4.14
C LEU A 72 -16.75 4.16 -3.26
N GLY A 73 -16.22 5.22 -3.86
CA GLY A 73 -15.60 6.36 -3.16
C GLY A 73 -14.13 6.17 -2.84
N TYR A 74 -13.46 5.19 -3.45
CA TYR A 74 -12.03 4.96 -3.22
C TYR A 74 -11.15 5.65 -4.25
N THR A 75 -10.03 6.20 -3.77
CA THR A 75 -8.88 6.55 -4.61
C THR A 75 -7.95 5.33 -4.71
N THR A 76 -7.76 4.82 -5.91
CA THR A 76 -6.84 3.69 -6.14
C THR A 76 -5.40 4.15 -6.10
N VAL A 77 -4.58 3.51 -5.27
CA VAL A 77 -3.16 3.78 -5.13
C VAL A 77 -2.37 2.58 -5.65
N LEU A 78 -1.52 2.82 -6.63
CA LEU A 78 -0.51 1.88 -7.12
C LEU A 78 0.87 2.38 -6.71
N TRP A 79 1.93 1.77 -7.25
CA TRP A 79 3.31 2.11 -6.93
C TRP A 79 4.13 2.31 -8.19
N SER A 80 5.18 3.09 -8.08
CA SER A 80 6.19 3.25 -9.13
C SER A 80 7.43 2.39 -8.88
N TRP A 81 7.61 1.91 -7.65
CA TRP A 81 8.73 1.05 -7.28
C TRP A 81 8.33 -0.03 -6.27
N THR A 82 8.84 -1.23 -6.47
CA THR A 82 8.76 -2.37 -5.55
C THR A 82 9.91 -3.35 -5.80
N TYR A 83 10.03 -4.35 -4.95
CA TYR A 83 10.96 -5.47 -5.12
C TYR A 83 10.34 -6.77 -4.57
N ALA A 84 11.02 -7.90 -4.75
CA ALA A 84 10.47 -9.21 -4.38
C ALA A 84 10.68 -9.48 -2.86
N ASP A 85 9.94 -8.79 -2.01
CA ASP A 85 9.99 -8.88 -0.55
C ASP A 85 8.80 -9.64 0.08
N TYR A 86 7.98 -10.27 -0.74
CA TYR A 86 6.73 -10.93 -0.33
C TYR A 86 6.92 -12.40 0.10
N ASP A 87 8.04 -13.03 -0.22
CA ASP A 87 8.30 -14.44 0.10
C ASP A 87 9.09 -14.56 1.41
N ASP A 88 8.46 -15.09 2.45
CA ASP A 88 9.07 -15.28 3.78
C ASP A 88 10.29 -16.22 3.73
N ASN A 89 10.34 -17.14 2.75
CA ASN A 89 11.40 -18.13 2.61
C ASN A 89 12.53 -17.69 1.67
N ALA A 90 12.36 -16.57 0.95
CA ALA A 90 13.31 -16.07 -0.02
C ALA A 90 13.53 -14.56 0.14
N GLN A 91 13.98 -14.16 1.33
CA GLN A 91 14.23 -12.75 1.61
C GLN A 91 15.43 -12.23 0.82
N PRO A 92 15.28 -11.12 0.08
CA PRO A 92 16.36 -10.58 -0.73
C PRO A 92 17.49 -10.00 0.13
N ASP A 93 18.72 -9.96 -0.42
CA ASP A 93 19.86 -9.34 0.25
C ASP A 93 19.63 -7.84 0.49
N LEU A 94 20.01 -7.36 1.66
CA LEU A 94 19.78 -5.97 2.09
C LEU A 94 20.54 -4.96 1.22
N GLY A 95 21.80 -5.25 0.90
CA GLY A 95 22.64 -4.34 0.09
C GLY A 95 22.11 -4.22 -1.33
N VAL A 96 21.80 -5.35 -1.93
CA VAL A 96 21.21 -5.41 -3.30
C VAL A 96 19.85 -4.68 -3.32
N SER A 97 19.02 -4.87 -2.29
CA SER A 97 17.72 -4.21 -2.16
C SER A 97 17.86 -2.69 -2.01
N PHE A 98 18.84 -2.25 -1.24
CA PHE A 98 19.13 -0.84 -1.05
C PHE A 98 19.65 -0.18 -2.35
N ASP A 99 20.55 -0.84 -3.08
CA ASP A 99 21.02 -0.32 -4.36
C ASP A 99 19.91 -0.25 -5.40
N LYS A 100 19.02 -1.24 -5.42
CA LYS A 100 17.82 -1.23 -6.27
C LYS A 100 16.87 -0.08 -5.89
N LEU A 101 16.66 0.17 -4.60
CA LEU A 101 15.83 1.28 -4.12
C LEU A 101 16.41 2.62 -4.57
N LYS A 102 17.72 2.81 -4.41
CA LYS A 102 18.40 4.04 -4.84
C LYS A 102 18.23 4.32 -6.32
N SER A 103 18.32 3.28 -7.15
CA SER A 103 18.18 3.42 -8.61
C SER A 103 16.75 3.77 -9.06
N GLY A 104 15.75 3.56 -8.21
CA GLY A 104 14.35 3.84 -8.49
C GLY A 104 13.85 5.18 -7.95
N LEU A 105 14.71 5.99 -7.31
CA LEU A 105 14.29 7.27 -6.75
C LEU A 105 14.03 8.31 -7.84
N HIS A 106 12.85 8.92 -7.79
CA HIS A 106 12.46 10.06 -8.62
C HIS A 106 11.39 10.91 -7.90
N PRO A 107 11.15 12.17 -8.29
CA PRO A 107 10.04 12.95 -7.75
C PRO A 107 8.70 12.24 -7.97
N GLY A 108 7.85 12.22 -6.94
CA GLY A 108 6.57 11.52 -6.97
C GLY A 108 6.67 9.98 -6.89
N CYS A 109 7.84 9.44 -6.50
CA CYS A 109 7.99 8.00 -6.32
C CYS A 109 7.11 7.48 -5.19
N VAL A 110 6.28 6.48 -5.49
CA VAL A 110 5.50 5.71 -4.50
C VAL A 110 6.16 4.37 -4.32
N TYR A 111 6.79 4.16 -3.17
CA TYR A 111 7.42 2.90 -2.80
C TYR A 111 6.40 1.94 -2.19
N PHE A 112 6.44 0.69 -2.65
CA PHE A 112 5.64 -0.39 -2.11
C PHE A 112 6.50 -1.47 -1.45
N PHE A 113 6.19 -1.79 -0.20
CA PHE A 113 6.85 -2.79 0.63
C PHE A 113 5.84 -3.74 1.26
N HIS A 114 6.27 -4.97 1.58
CA HIS A 114 5.49 -5.92 2.36
C HIS A 114 5.96 -5.93 3.82
N THR A 115 5.00 -5.97 4.74
CA THR A 115 5.26 -5.87 6.19
C THR A 115 5.80 -7.14 6.83
N ASN A 116 5.70 -8.27 6.13
CA ASN A 116 6.25 -9.57 6.54
C ASN A 116 7.75 -9.72 6.20
N SER A 117 8.32 -8.82 5.39
CA SER A 117 9.73 -8.89 4.99
C SER A 117 10.68 -8.42 6.10
N THR A 118 11.56 -9.30 6.53
CA THR A 118 12.66 -8.96 7.46
C THR A 118 13.69 -8.04 6.79
N THR A 119 13.91 -8.19 5.49
CA THR A 119 14.76 -7.30 4.71
C THR A 119 14.15 -5.90 4.65
N THR A 120 12.83 -5.76 4.41
CA THR A 120 12.14 -4.46 4.42
C THR A 120 12.26 -3.77 5.78
N VAL A 121 12.11 -4.50 6.89
CA VAL A 121 12.28 -3.92 8.23
C VAL A 121 13.67 -3.30 8.41
N SER A 122 14.72 -3.96 7.90
CA SER A 122 16.09 -3.47 7.97
C SER A 122 16.38 -2.35 6.94
N LEU A 123 15.74 -2.44 5.77
CA LEU A 123 15.91 -1.49 4.66
C LEU A 123 15.25 -0.14 4.93
N LEU A 124 14.08 -0.13 5.56
CA LEU A 124 13.23 1.05 5.66
C LEU A 124 13.92 2.25 6.35
N PRO A 125 14.59 2.11 7.51
CA PRO A 125 15.31 3.23 8.12
C PRO A 125 16.43 3.76 7.22
N LEU A 126 17.19 2.86 6.57
CA LEU A 126 18.26 3.24 5.63
C LEU A 126 17.71 3.99 4.42
N ALA A 127 16.56 3.53 3.90
CA ALA A 127 15.89 4.16 2.78
C ALA A 127 15.41 5.58 3.13
N ILE A 128 14.76 5.74 4.27
CA ILE A 128 14.25 7.05 4.74
C ILE A 128 15.40 8.05 4.89
N ASP A 129 16.47 7.66 5.58
CA ASP A 129 17.62 8.54 5.81
C ASP A 129 18.31 8.92 4.49
N TRP A 130 18.48 7.93 3.60
CA TRP A 130 19.11 8.17 2.31
C TRP A 130 18.24 9.08 1.41
N ILE A 131 16.93 8.81 1.29
CA ILE A 131 16.01 9.63 0.48
C ILE A 131 16.06 11.09 0.94
N ARG A 132 16.01 11.33 2.26
CA ARG A 132 16.13 12.66 2.84
C ARG A 132 17.50 13.31 2.54
N SER A 133 18.57 12.54 2.57
CA SER A 133 19.92 13.03 2.23
C SER A 133 20.08 13.46 0.78
N GLN A 134 19.21 12.94 -0.12
CA GLN A 134 19.14 13.35 -1.53
C GLN A 134 18.27 14.61 -1.75
N GLY A 135 17.77 15.22 -0.67
CA GLY A 135 16.95 16.43 -0.73
C GLY A 135 15.46 16.18 -1.03
N TYR A 136 15.01 14.94 -0.95
CA TYR A 136 13.59 14.60 -1.10
C TYR A 136 12.85 14.68 0.24
N GLU A 137 11.63 15.15 0.19
CA GLU A 137 10.67 15.06 1.28
C GLU A 137 9.80 13.81 1.09
N ILE A 138 9.51 13.11 2.20
CA ILE A 138 8.60 11.96 2.20
C ILE A 138 7.25 12.47 2.74
N LEU A 139 6.27 12.53 1.85
CA LEU A 139 4.94 13.04 2.15
C LEU A 139 3.92 11.90 2.23
N PRO A 140 2.85 12.06 3.02
CA PRO A 140 1.72 11.14 2.99
C PRO A 140 1.00 11.21 1.64
N ILE A 141 0.36 10.11 1.25
CA ILE A 141 -0.31 9.99 -0.05
C ILE A 141 -1.43 11.04 -0.26
N CYS A 142 -2.02 11.55 0.81
CA CYS A 142 -3.05 12.59 0.75
C CYS A 142 -2.52 13.97 0.32
N ASP A 143 -1.22 14.18 0.37
CA ASP A 143 -0.58 15.45 -0.01
C ASP A 143 -0.10 15.45 -1.48
N ILE A 144 -0.34 14.36 -2.21
CA ILE A 144 -0.11 14.30 -3.65
C ILE A 144 -1.26 15.02 -4.34
N GLU A 145 -0.96 16.17 -4.93
CA GLU A 145 -1.91 16.87 -5.81
C GLU A 145 -2.12 16.05 -7.10
N PRO A 146 -3.38 15.90 -7.57
CA PRO A 146 -3.69 15.14 -8.79
C PRO A 146 -3.19 15.82 -10.07
#